data_225c98eef82e15e1e9868fd9934826fe
#
_entry.id   225c98eef82e15e1e9868fd9934826fe
#
_cell.length_a   1.000
_cell.length_b   1.000
_cell.length_c   1.000
_cell.angle_alpha   90.00
_cell.angle_beta   90.00
_cell.angle_gamma   90.00
#
_symmetry.space_group_name_H-M   'P 1'
#
loop_
_entity.id
_entity.type
_entity.pdbx_description
1 polymer ?
#
loop_
_entity_poly.entity_id
_entity_poly.type
_entity_poly.pdbx_seq_one_letter_code
_entity_poly.pdbx_strand_id
1 'polypeptide(L)'
;MVMKESISMANKRQATKRAGQSKKRQSRNSAVKSATKTAVKKALEAVQAKDLGKAKEAYLLAIKALSKAASKGTIPKARASRKIGRLTILAKKILPDALPIKGSAAKSSAKSATKSASAKK
;
A
#
# COMPACT_ATOMS: atom_id res chain seq x y z
N MET A 1 31.83 2.04 21.74
CA MET A 1 31.66 2.30 23.19
C MET A 1 30.37 3.01 23.53
N VAL A 2 29.87 3.87 22.64
CA VAL A 2 28.61 4.60 22.82
C VAL A 2 27.41 3.63 22.97
N MET A 3 27.43 2.48 22.32
CA MET A 3 26.38 1.46 22.42
C MET A 3 26.28 0.80 23.81
N LYS A 4 27.38 0.65 24.52
CA LYS A 4 27.37 0.10 25.87
C LYS A 4 26.73 1.06 26.87
N GLU A 5 26.95 2.37 26.72
CA GLU A 5 26.35 3.39 27.59
C GLU A 5 24.84 3.49 27.40
N SER A 6 24.34 3.42 26.14
CA SER A 6 22.90 3.42 25.87
C SER A 6 22.21 2.16 26.44
N ILE A 7 22.88 1.01 26.47
CA ILE A 7 22.38 -0.22 27.10
C ILE A 7 22.35 -0.10 28.61
N SER A 8 23.37 0.53 29.21
CA SER A 8 23.42 0.72 30.69
C SER A 8 22.36 1.70 31.21
N MET A 9 21.93 2.67 30.37
CA MET A 9 20.83 3.58 30.71
C MET A 9 19.47 2.91 30.79
N ALA A 10 19.29 1.77 30.12
CA ALA A 10 18.04 1.00 30.10
C ALA A 10 18.05 -0.10 31.17
N ASN A 11 18.47 0.21 32.39
CA ASN A 11 18.65 -0.79 33.45
C ASN A 11 17.38 -1.33 34.09
N LYS A 12 16.25 -0.65 33.92
CA LYS A 12 14.98 -1.17 34.41
C LYS A 12 14.51 -2.32 33.56
N ARG A 13 14.08 -3.43 34.16
CA ARG A 13 13.57 -4.61 33.45
C ARG A 13 12.53 -4.27 32.38
N GLN A 14 11.60 -3.37 32.71
CA GLN A 14 10.57 -2.91 31.77
C GLN A 14 11.15 -2.13 30.60
N ALA A 15 12.16 -1.29 30.82
CA ALA A 15 12.83 -0.53 29.78
C ALA A 15 13.57 -1.46 28.82
N THR A 16 14.27 -2.47 29.34
CA THR A 16 14.95 -3.49 28.51
C THR A 16 13.96 -4.29 27.68
N LYS A 17 12.84 -4.71 28.28
CA LYS A 17 11.78 -5.43 27.58
C LYS A 17 11.18 -4.56 26.45
N ARG A 18 10.87 -3.30 26.73
CA ARG A 18 10.34 -2.35 25.74
C ARG A 18 11.33 -2.11 24.61
N ALA A 19 12.62 -1.97 24.92
CA ALA A 19 13.67 -1.81 23.91
C ALA A 19 13.74 -3.01 22.97
N GLY A 20 13.68 -4.23 23.52
CA GLY A 20 13.64 -5.45 22.72
C GLY A 20 12.41 -5.55 21.83
N GLN A 21 11.24 -5.22 22.36
CA GLN A 21 9.99 -5.18 21.60
C GLN A 21 10.03 -4.13 20.49
N SER A 22 10.59 -2.95 20.79
CA SER A 22 10.74 -1.86 19.82
C SER A 22 11.63 -2.27 18.66
N LYS A 23 12.76 -2.93 18.93
CA LYS A 23 13.64 -3.47 17.88
C LYS A 23 12.92 -4.47 16.97
N LYS A 24 12.15 -5.39 17.54
CA LYS A 24 11.38 -6.38 16.79
C LYS A 24 10.34 -5.70 15.91
N ARG A 25 9.61 -4.72 16.43
CA ARG A 25 8.63 -3.94 15.67
C ARG A 25 9.29 -3.15 14.55
N GLN A 26 10.40 -2.51 14.82
CA GLN A 26 11.17 -1.73 13.85
C GLN A 26 11.63 -2.61 12.70
N SER A 27 12.16 -3.80 12.99
CA SER A 27 12.59 -4.77 11.98
C SER A 27 11.43 -5.20 11.08
N ARG A 28 10.28 -5.57 11.66
CA ARG A 28 9.08 -5.95 10.92
C ARG A 28 8.56 -4.80 10.06
N ASN A 29 8.48 -3.61 10.64
CA ASN A 29 7.96 -2.43 9.94
C ASN A 29 8.88 -2.02 8.79
N SER A 30 10.19 -2.09 9.00
CA SER A 30 11.19 -1.83 7.95
C SER A 30 11.05 -2.81 6.79
N ALA A 31 10.90 -4.09 7.09
CA ALA A 31 10.68 -5.13 6.08
C ALA A 31 9.42 -4.87 5.25
N VAL A 32 8.30 -4.54 5.90
CA VAL A 32 7.03 -4.23 5.21
C VAL A 32 7.15 -2.97 4.35
N LYS A 33 7.80 -1.93 4.85
CA LYS A 33 8.04 -0.68 4.08
C LYS A 33 8.89 -0.94 2.84
N SER A 34 9.95 -1.72 2.98
CA SER A 34 10.83 -2.09 1.85
C SER A 34 10.07 -2.92 0.82
N ALA A 35 9.31 -3.91 1.25
CA ALA A 35 8.50 -4.76 0.37
C ALA A 35 7.46 -3.95 -0.42
N THR A 36 6.76 -3.03 0.25
CA THR A 36 5.80 -2.13 -0.41
C THR A 36 6.48 -1.21 -1.43
N LYS A 37 7.60 -0.63 -1.07
CA LYS A 37 8.37 0.24 -1.96
C LYS A 37 8.82 -0.51 -3.22
N THR A 38 9.32 -1.73 -3.04
CA THR A 38 9.73 -2.60 -4.15
C THR A 38 8.55 -2.98 -5.05
N ALA A 39 7.41 -3.33 -4.46
CA ALA A 39 6.21 -3.67 -5.21
C ALA A 39 5.70 -2.49 -6.06
N VAL A 40 5.68 -1.28 -5.50
CA VAL A 40 5.29 -0.06 -6.23
C VAL A 40 6.28 0.24 -7.35
N LYS A 41 7.58 0.09 -7.10
CA LYS A 41 8.60 0.31 -8.11
C LYS A 41 8.46 -0.65 -9.28
N LYS A 42 8.28 -1.94 -9.01
CA LYS A 42 8.03 -2.97 -10.04
C LYS A 42 6.77 -2.67 -10.85
N ALA A 43 5.72 -2.21 -10.19
CA ALA A 43 4.48 -1.82 -10.88
C ALA A 43 4.71 -0.63 -11.82
N LEU A 44 5.44 0.38 -11.38
CA LEU A 44 5.79 1.54 -12.22
C LEU A 44 6.64 1.14 -13.42
N GLU A 45 7.65 0.31 -13.21
CA GLU A 45 8.52 -0.20 -14.28
C GLU A 45 7.73 -1.01 -15.30
N ALA A 46 6.85 -1.90 -14.85
CA ALA A 46 6.00 -2.71 -15.73
C ALA A 46 5.01 -1.85 -16.54
N VAL A 47 4.44 -0.82 -15.93
CA VAL A 47 3.54 0.12 -16.61
C VAL A 47 4.30 0.95 -17.65
N GLN A 48 5.49 1.42 -17.32
CA GLN A 48 6.35 2.17 -18.25
C GLN A 48 6.83 1.31 -19.41
N ALA A 49 7.10 0.03 -19.17
CA ALA A 49 7.48 -0.93 -20.20
C ALA A 49 6.32 -1.33 -21.12
N LYS A 50 5.09 -0.92 -20.80
CA LYS A 50 3.86 -1.20 -21.56
C LYS A 50 3.57 -2.70 -21.72
N ASP A 51 4.07 -3.54 -20.80
CA ASP A 51 3.76 -4.97 -20.75
C ASP A 51 2.41 -5.19 -20.07
N LEU A 52 1.38 -5.50 -20.84
CA LEU A 52 0.00 -5.64 -20.36
C LEU A 52 -0.14 -6.68 -19.23
N GLY A 53 0.40 -7.87 -19.43
CA GLY A 53 0.32 -8.95 -18.45
C GLY A 53 1.07 -8.65 -17.16
N LYS A 54 2.35 -8.28 -17.29
CA LYS A 54 3.21 -7.94 -16.16
C LYS A 54 2.72 -6.71 -15.41
N ALA A 55 2.24 -5.70 -16.14
CA ALA A 55 1.71 -4.48 -15.54
C ALA A 55 0.48 -4.76 -14.69
N LYS A 56 -0.42 -5.60 -15.17
CA LYS A 56 -1.63 -6.00 -14.45
C LYS A 56 -1.30 -6.72 -13.14
N GLU A 57 -0.44 -7.72 -13.22
CA GLU A 57 0.00 -8.49 -12.04
C GLU A 57 0.73 -7.62 -11.03
N ALA A 58 1.71 -6.85 -11.50
CA ALA A 58 2.50 -5.96 -10.64
C ALA A 58 1.63 -4.89 -10.00
N TYR A 59 0.67 -4.34 -10.71
CA TYR A 59 -0.30 -3.36 -10.20
C TYR A 59 -1.14 -3.97 -9.07
N LEU A 60 -1.70 -5.16 -9.27
CA LEU A 60 -2.49 -5.84 -8.25
C LEU A 60 -1.67 -6.18 -7.01
N LEU A 61 -0.44 -6.64 -7.19
CA LEU A 61 0.49 -6.92 -6.09
C LEU A 61 0.83 -5.64 -5.32
N ALA A 62 1.06 -4.53 -6.00
CA ALA A 62 1.36 -3.24 -5.38
C ALA A 62 0.18 -2.76 -4.53
N ILE A 63 -1.04 -2.85 -5.04
CA ILE A 63 -2.26 -2.49 -4.28
C ILE A 63 -2.42 -3.38 -3.06
N LYS A 64 -2.26 -4.69 -3.20
CA LYS A 64 -2.31 -5.64 -2.08
C LYS A 64 -1.28 -5.32 -1.02
N ALA A 65 -0.04 -5.05 -1.43
CA ALA A 65 1.05 -4.72 -0.51
C ALA A 65 0.78 -3.41 0.24
N LEU A 66 0.30 -2.37 -0.44
CA LEU A 66 -0.05 -1.08 0.16
C LEU A 66 -1.23 -1.21 1.12
N SER A 67 -2.27 -1.93 0.73
CA SER A 67 -3.45 -2.16 1.57
C SER A 67 -3.10 -2.96 2.82
N LYS A 68 -2.28 -3.99 2.68
CA LYS A 68 -1.80 -4.80 3.79
C LYS A 68 -0.94 -4.00 4.77
N ALA A 69 -0.04 -3.17 4.25
CA ALA A 69 0.80 -2.28 5.05
C ALA A 69 -0.03 -1.23 5.81
N ALA A 70 -1.04 -0.67 5.17
CA ALA A 70 -1.97 0.27 5.80
C ALA A 70 -2.82 -0.41 6.89
N SER A 71 -3.30 -1.62 6.63
CA SER A 71 -4.07 -2.42 7.58
C SER A 71 -3.26 -2.76 8.83
N LYS A 72 -1.98 -3.10 8.66
CA LYS A 72 -1.05 -3.37 9.77
C LYS A 72 -0.61 -2.11 10.53
N GLY A 73 -0.93 -0.93 10.04
CA GLY A 73 -0.54 0.33 10.64
C GLY A 73 0.91 0.76 10.38
N THR A 74 1.63 0.04 9.52
CA THR A 74 3.02 0.36 9.15
C THR A 74 3.10 1.65 8.35
N ILE A 75 2.11 1.87 7.49
CA ILE A 75 1.98 3.07 6.66
C ILE A 75 0.62 3.71 6.98
N PRO A 76 0.54 5.06 7.09
CA PRO A 76 -0.74 5.74 7.26
C PRO A 76 -1.69 5.44 6.10
N LYS A 77 -2.97 5.23 6.40
CA LYS A 77 -3.99 4.95 5.39
C LYS A 77 -4.06 6.02 4.31
N ALA A 78 -3.92 7.29 4.69
CA ALA A 78 -3.91 8.43 3.77
C ALA A 78 -2.76 8.33 2.76
N ARG A 79 -1.57 7.98 3.22
CA ARG A 79 -0.39 7.81 2.36
C ARG A 79 -0.56 6.64 1.40
N ALA A 80 -1.08 5.51 1.89
CA ALA A 80 -1.36 4.35 1.06
C ALA A 80 -2.40 4.68 -0.03
N SER A 81 -3.48 5.36 0.33
CA SER A 81 -4.51 5.80 -0.60
C SER A 81 -3.97 6.73 -1.68
N ARG A 82 -3.12 7.68 -1.32
CA ARG A 82 -2.47 8.58 -2.28
C ARG A 82 -1.59 7.82 -3.27
N LYS A 83 -0.80 6.86 -2.78
CA LYS A 83 0.07 6.06 -3.64
C LYS A 83 -0.74 5.18 -4.60
N ILE A 84 -1.79 4.56 -4.10
CA ILE A 84 -2.72 3.78 -4.94
C ILE A 84 -3.36 4.66 -6.00
N GLY A 85 -3.86 5.83 -5.61
CA GLY A 85 -4.48 6.79 -6.52
C GLY A 85 -3.54 7.26 -7.63
N ARG A 86 -2.31 7.65 -7.27
CA ARG A 86 -1.29 8.07 -8.24
C ARG A 86 -0.90 6.95 -9.18
N LEU A 87 -0.71 5.74 -8.66
CA LEU A 87 -0.40 4.56 -9.46
C LEU A 87 -1.54 4.25 -10.44
N THR A 88 -2.78 4.33 -9.98
CA THR A 88 -3.97 4.11 -10.80
C THR A 88 -4.08 5.15 -11.94
N ILE A 89 -3.86 6.42 -11.64
CA ILE A 89 -3.90 7.50 -12.63
C ILE A 89 -2.82 7.29 -13.70
N LEU A 90 -1.61 6.97 -13.29
CA LEU A 90 -0.50 6.73 -14.20
C LEU A 90 -0.75 5.50 -15.07
N ALA A 91 -1.25 4.45 -14.48
CA ALA A 91 -1.60 3.22 -15.17
C ALA A 91 -2.73 3.43 -16.18
N LYS A 92 -3.72 4.23 -15.85
CA LYS A 92 -4.78 4.63 -16.79
C LYS A 92 -4.26 5.44 -17.97
N LYS A 93 -3.30 6.33 -17.74
CA LYS A 93 -2.71 7.14 -18.81
C LYS A 93 -1.96 6.29 -19.83
N ILE A 94 -1.21 5.30 -19.36
CA ILE A 94 -0.31 4.50 -20.19
C ILE A 94 -1.03 3.30 -20.78
N LEU A 95 -1.87 2.64 -19.98
CA LEU A 95 -2.57 1.40 -20.36
C LEU A 95 -4.06 1.46 -19.96
N PRO A 96 -4.89 2.21 -20.71
CA PRO A 96 -6.30 2.38 -20.32
C PRO A 96 -7.12 1.08 -20.35
N ASP A 97 -6.76 0.12 -21.21
CA ASP A 97 -7.52 -1.11 -21.40
C ASP A 97 -7.02 -2.29 -20.56
N ALA A 98 -5.82 -2.22 -20.02
CA ALA A 98 -5.17 -3.36 -19.36
C ALA A 98 -5.53 -3.55 -17.90
N LEU A 99 -6.08 -2.54 -17.24
CA LEU A 99 -6.26 -2.58 -15.79
C LEU A 99 -7.71 -2.76 -15.39
N PRO A 100 -7.99 -3.72 -14.50
CA PRO A 100 -9.33 -3.91 -13.98
C PRO A 100 -9.67 -2.82 -12.97
N ILE A 101 -10.00 -1.63 -13.43
CA ILE A 101 -10.47 -0.55 -12.58
C ILE A 101 -11.98 -0.71 -12.44
N LYS A 102 -12.38 -1.80 -11.78
CA LYS A 102 -13.78 -2.13 -11.56
C LYS A 102 -14.46 -1.18 -10.56
N GLY A 103 -13.67 -0.49 -9.73
CA GLY A 103 -14.23 0.30 -8.64
C GLY A 103 -15.00 1.55 -9.04
N SER A 104 -14.55 2.29 -10.06
CA SER A 104 -15.21 3.53 -10.47
C SER A 104 -16.42 3.27 -11.39
N ALA A 105 -16.31 2.31 -12.29
CA ALA A 105 -17.39 1.94 -13.19
C ALA A 105 -18.54 1.25 -12.45
N ALA A 106 -18.24 0.37 -11.50
CA ALA A 106 -19.25 -0.29 -10.69
C ALA A 106 -20.02 0.69 -9.80
N LYS A 107 -19.35 1.69 -9.22
CA LYS A 107 -20.00 2.71 -8.41
C LYS A 107 -20.88 3.63 -9.23
N SER A 108 -20.48 4.00 -10.43
CA SER A 108 -21.30 4.85 -11.30
C SER A 108 -22.53 4.11 -11.82
N SER A 109 -22.40 2.86 -12.20
CA SER A 109 -23.52 2.05 -12.66
C SER A 109 -24.53 1.74 -11.54
N ALA A 110 -24.03 1.44 -10.34
CA ALA A 110 -24.89 1.22 -9.17
C ALA A 110 -25.67 2.49 -8.79
N LYS A 111 -24.99 3.66 -8.87
CA LYS A 111 -25.63 4.93 -8.53
C LYS A 111 -26.68 5.33 -9.57
N SER A 112 -26.46 5.07 -10.85
CA SER A 112 -27.45 5.33 -11.88
C SER A 112 -28.64 4.37 -11.79
N ALA A 113 -28.41 3.11 -11.49
CA ALA A 113 -29.46 2.12 -11.30
C ALA A 113 -30.37 2.46 -10.10
N THR A 114 -29.76 2.89 -8.98
CA THR A 114 -30.53 3.29 -7.79
C THR A 114 -31.37 4.54 -8.06
N LYS A 115 -30.82 5.50 -8.81
CA LYS A 115 -31.54 6.73 -9.17
C LYS A 115 -32.69 6.44 -10.12
N SER A 116 -32.54 5.54 -11.08
CA SER A 116 -33.61 5.18 -11.99
C SER A 116 -34.70 4.37 -11.28
N ALA A 117 -34.36 3.53 -10.32
CA ALA A 117 -35.33 2.79 -9.52
C ALA A 117 -36.16 3.71 -8.63
N SER A 118 -35.57 4.74 -8.03
CA SER A 118 -36.32 5.71 -7.23
C SER A 118 -37.19 6.64 -8.08
N ALA A 119 -36.82 6.91 -9.32
CA ALA A 119 -37.62 7.74 -10.22
C ALA A 119 -38.88 7.05 -10.75
N LYS A 120 -38.96 5.71 -10.70
CA LYS A 120 -40.13 4.95 -11.11
C LYS A 120 -41.22 4.82 -10.03
N LYS A 121 -40.94 5.24 -8.83
CA LYS A 121 -41.92 5.31 -7.74
C LYS A 121 -42.55 6.70 -7.67
#